data_3c754fc591b31a4bfc7d435270e8d8d6
#
_entry.id   3c754fc591b31a4bfc7d435270e8d8d6
#
_cell.length_a   1.000
_cell.length_b   1.000
_cell.length_c   1.000
_cell.angle_alpha   90.00
_cell.angle_beta   90.00
_cell.angle_gamma   90.00
#
_symmetry.space_group_name_H-M   'P 1'
#
loop_
_entity.id
_entity.type
_entity.pdbx_description
1 polymer ?
#
loop_
_entity_poly.entity_id
_entity_poly.type
_entity_poly.pdbx_seq_one_letter_code
_entity_poly.pdbx_strand_id
1 'polypeptide(L)'
;MPAGSPWVARTRAVVGSDCPPLDTVHTMLACESSTDAPFADRTLPSDIDGQAWQTAQAALEPYGEELTGRRDALALTVGRLDEELDGLASQKHDWERRTDPEPPVPRYRVAERAPGTGAPFYQLVDFLDDLSPAQQAGLEAALEAGGILDAWVGADGALVDPGTRDTLLRPGSALLNAPNLASALRPAPQPGCGVTSRQVELLLAAIVLAPVEETSTHDAVYYDGTWRLGILSGRHHKSDAEYVGAAVRAETRRRVLAGLEERLAQAEQRLAGARHELAEADARHRALRLAEQGFPRARGLADAWSRTEPDERRLRELTAKATGAARLTE
;
A
#
# COMPACT_ATOMS: atom_id res chain seq x y z
N MET A 1 12.20 -17.28 -50.52
CA MET A 1 12.01 -16.30 -49.43
C MET A 1 13.38 -15.97 -48.88
N PRO A 2 13.90 -14.70 -48.96
CA PRO A 2 15.14 -14.38 -48.34
C PRO A 2 15.03 -14.62 -46.83
N ALA A 3 16.01 -15.31 -46.28
CA ALA A 3 16.09 -15.58 -44.85
C ALA A 3 16.19 -14.24 -44.13
N GLY A 4 15.17 -13.89 -43.32
CA GLY A 4 15.10 -12.62 -42.63
C GLY A 4 16.32 -12.40 -41.72
N SER A 5 16.68 -11.13 -41.49
CA SER A 5 17.81 -10.82 -40.62
C SER A 5 17.65 -11.49 -39.25
N PRO A 6 18.60 -12.34 -38.85
CA PRO A 6 18.51 -13.08 -37.58
C PRO A 6 18.48 -12.15 -36.36
N TRP A 7 18.97 -10.93 -36.52
CA TRP A 7 18.88 -9.91 -35.46
C TRP A 7 17.45 -9.42 -35.29
N VAL A 8 16.75 -9.05 -36.39
CA VAL A 8 15.36 -8.57 -36.33
C VAL A 8 14.44 -9.66 -35.75
N ALA A 9 14.62 -10.93 -36.18
CA ALA A 9 13.85 -12.05 -35.63
C ALA A 9 14.08 -12.25 -34.13
N ARG A 10 15.33 -12.17 -33.66
CA ARG A 10 15.68 -12.26 -32.23
C ARG A 10 15.13 -11.06 -31.46
N THR A 11 15.27 -9.84 -31.98
CA THR A 11 14.76 -8.63 -31.32
C THR A 11 13.24 -8.70 -31.15
N ARG A 12 12.49 -9.12 -32.18
CA ARG A 12 11.04 -9.34 -32.10
C ARG A 12 10.67 -10.42 -31.06
N ALA A 13 11.43 -11.51 -31.01
CA ALA A 13 11.19 -12.59 -30.05
C ALA A 13 11.42 -12.15 -28.58
N VAL A 14 12.36 -11.24 -28.37
CA VAL A 14 12.76 -10.75 -27.05
C VAL A 14 11.87 -9.59 -26.58
N VAL A 15 11.52 -8.68 -27.48
CA VAL A 15 10.68 -7.49 -27.17
C VAL A 15 9.20 -7.88 -27.09
N GLY A 16 8.78 -8.95 -27.80
CA GLY A 16 7.41 -9.45 -27.77
C GLY A 16 6.46 -8.72 -28.74
N SER A 17 5.15 -8.78 -28.44
CA SER A 17 4.07 -8.20 -29.26
C SER A 17 4.19 -6.70 -29.47
N ASP A 18 4.82 -6.00 -28.54
CA ASP A 18 4.94 -4.54 -28.51
C ASP A 18 6.19 -4.04 -29.24
N CYS A 19 6.89 -4.96 -29.96
CA CYS A 19 8.06 -4.62 -30.75
C CYS A 19 7.71 -3.58 -31.80
N PRO A 20 8.43 -2.45 -31.85
CA PRO A 20 8.21 -1.45 -32.89
C PRO A 20 8.49 -2.03 -34.29
N PRO A 21 7.93 -1.45 -35.36
CA PRO A 21 8.13 -1.94 -36.72
C PRO A 21 9.60 -1.81 -37.13
N LEU A 22 10.28 -2.96 -37.28
CA LEU A 22 11.68 -3.05 -37.72
C LEU A 22 11.81 -3.45 -39.20
N ASP A 23 10.76 -3.26 -40.00
CA ASP A 23 10.73 -3.70 -41.38
C ASP A 23 11.73 -2.95 -42.28
N THR A 24 11.92 -1.66 -42.02
CA THR A 24 12.93 -0.84 -42.72
C THR A 24 14.35 -1.34 -42.39
N VAL A 25 14.61 -1.62 -41.11
CA VAL A 25 15.91 -2.18 -40.66
C VAL A 25 16.11 -3.58 -41.26
N HIS A 26 15.05 -4.37 -41.30
CA HIS A 26 15.06 -5.69 -41.93
C HIS A 26 15.46 -5.60 -43.40
N THR A 27 14.86 -4.66 -44.16
CA THR A 27 15.13 -4.46 -45.56
C THR A 27 16.57 -4.00 -45.79
N MET A 28 17.07 -3.06 -44.96
CA MET A 28 18.45 -2.60 -45.02
C MET A 28 19.45 -3.71 -44.81
N LEU A 29 19.24 -4.53 -43.76
CA LEU A 29 20.12 -5.66 -43.43
C LEU A 29 19.98 -6.85 -44.42
N ALA A 30 18.84 -6.98 -45.10
CA ALA A 30 18.62 -8.02 -46.12
C ALA A 30 19.23 -7.66 -47.48
N CYS A 31 19.29 -6.38 -47.84
CA CYS A 31 19.94 -5.94 -49.09
C CYS A 31 21.44 -6.31 -49.16
N GLU A 32 22.11 -6.43 -48.01
CA GLU A 32 23.52 -6.87 -47.95
C GLU A 32 23.69 -8.37 -48.29
N SER A 33 22.63 -9.16 -48.26
CA SER A 33 22.69 -10.60 -48.51
C SER A 33 22.42 -11.02 -49.92
N SER A 34 22.16 -10.08 -50.84
CA SER A 34 21.93 -10.40 -52.25
C SER A 34 23.26 -10.79 -52.93
N THR A 35 23.44 -12.09 -53.16
CA THR A 35 24.65 -12.68 -53.74
C THR A 35 24.66 -12.75 -55.28
N ASP A 36 23.64 -12.16 -55.94
CA ASP A 36 23.45 -12.37 -57.37
C ASP A 36 24.27 -11.42 -58.28
N ALA A 37 24.98 -10.41 -57.71
CA ALA A 37 25.87 -9.57 -58.49
C ALA A 37 27.30 -10.14 -58.54
N PRO A 38 28.02 -10.10 -59.69
CA PRO A 38 29.44 -10.43 -59.75
C PRO A 38 30.24 -9.66 -58.75
N PHE A 39 31.18 -10.30 -58.06
CA PHE A 39 31.98 -9.70 -56.96
C PHE A 39 32.72 -8.41 -57.42
N ALA A 40 32.96 -8.27 -58.70
CA ALA A 40 33.62 -7.14 -59.33
C ALA A 40 32.81 -5.82 -59.31
N ASP A 41 31.46 -5.88 -59.22
CA ASP A 41 30.60 -4.69 -59.26
C ASP A 41 30.07 -4.31 -57.86
N ARG A 42 30.52 -4.94 -56.82
CA ARG A 42 30.10 -4.67 -55.45
C ARG A 42 30.93 -3.51 -54.88
N THR A 43 30.33 -2.35 -54.81
CA THR A 43 30.78 -1.27 -53.95
C THR A 43 30.17 -1.44 -52.60
N LEU A 44 30.98 -1.61 -51.54
CA LEU A 44 30.47 -1.47 -50.17
C LEU A 44 29.97 -0.04 -49.99
N PRO A 45 28.70 0.18 -49.70
CA PRO A 45 28.24 1.51 -49.33
C PRO A 45 28.94 1.85 -48.00
N SER A 46 29.73 2.91 -48.02
CA SER A 46 30.62 3.32 -46.93
C SER A 46 29.89 3.69 -45.63
N ASP A 47 28.56 3.62 -45.57
CA ASP A 47 27.76 4.09 -44.41
C ASP A 47 26.42 3.35 -44.16
N ILE A 48 26.19 2.20 -44.82
CA ILE A 48 24.92 1.43 -44.58
C ILE A 48 24.77 1.01 -43.14
N ASP A 49 25.87 0.64 -42.49
CA ASP A 49 25.86 0.24 -41.08
C ASP A 49 25.42 1.35 -40.14
N GLY A 50 25.89 2.58 -40.41
CA GLY A 50 25.50 3.74 -39.62
C GLY A 50 24.03 4.06 -39.79
N GLN A 51 23.51 4.00 -41.01
CA GLN A 51 22.09 4.29 -41.31
C GLN A 51 21.17 3.21 -40.77
N ALA A 52 21.51 1.93 -40.94
CA ALA A 52 20.70 0.81 -40.40
C ALA A 52 20.67 0.84 -38.86
N TRP A 53 21.79 1.13 -38.21
CA TRP A 53 21.85 1.29 -36.75
C TRP A 53 21.05 2.50 -36.29
N GLN A 54 21.21 3.67 -36.91
CA GLN A 54 20.44 4.87 -36.57
C GLN A 54 18.92 4.64 -36.73
N THR A 55 18.50 3.95 -37.78
CA THR A 55 17.10 3.58 -37.99
C THR A 55 16.61 2.60 -36.92
N ALA A 56 17.41 1.61 -36.57
CA ALA A 56 17.10 0.68 -35.49
C ALA A 56 16.98 1.38 -34.13
N GLN A 57 17.93 2.26 -33.84
CA GLN A 57 17.95 3.05 -32.61
C GLN A 57 16.73 3.95 -32.50
N ALA A 58 16.44 4.72 -33.54
CA ALA A 58 15.26 5.59 -33.58
C ALA A 58 13.94 4.83 -33.42
N ALA A 59 13.86 3.59 -33.91
CA ALA A 59 12.68 2.74 -33.73
C ALA A 59 12.58 2.15 -32.30
N LEU A 60 13.70 1.84 -31.65
CA LEU A 60 13.72 1.20 -30.32
C LEU A 60 13.73 2.21 -29.17
N GLU A 61 14.21 3.45 -29.37
CA GLU A 61 14.33 4.48 -28.35
C GLU A 61 13.00 4.79 -27.63
N PRO A 62 11.86 5.06 -28.32
CA PRO A 62 10.59 5.32 -27.65
C PRO A 62 10.13 4.15 -26.78
N TYR A 63 10.35 2.93 -27.27
CA TYR A 63 10.02 1.71 -26.51
C TYR A 63 10.91 1.56 -25.26
N GLY A 64 12.19 1.87 -25.37
CA GLY A 64 13.14 1.87 -24.26
C GLY A 64 12.77 2.91 -23.19
N GLU A 65 12.33 4.09 -23.61
CA GLU A 65 11.85 5.14 -22.70
C GLU A 65 10.57 4.73 -21.98
N GLU A 66 9.61 4.14 -22.71
CA GLU A 66 8.37 3.61 -22.12
C GLU A 66 8.64 2.51 -21.08
N LEU A 67 9.51 1.54 -21.41
CA LEU A 67 9.92 0.49 -20.47
C LEU A 67 10.60 1.06 -19.24
N THR A 68 11.44 2.07 -19.39
CA THR A 68 12.12 2.74 -18.28
C THR A 68 11.11 3.44 -17.39
N GLY A 69 10.21 4.23 -17.97
CA GLY A 69 9.14 4.90 -17.23
C GLY A 69 8.22 3.93 -16.49
N ARG A 70 7.83 2.83 -17.12
CA ARG A 70 7.01 1.78 -16.50
C ARG A 70 7.75 1.10 -15.33
N ARG A 71 9.03 0.77 -15.50
CA ARG A 71 9.86 0.18 -14.44
C ARG A 71 9.96 1.11 -13.24
N ASP A 72 10.24 2.39 -13.46
CA ASP A 72 10.39 3.39 -12.41
C ASP A 72 9.07 3.61 -11.66
N ALA A 73 7.94 3.65 -12.36
CA ALA A 73 6.62 3.72 -11.74
C ALA A 73 6.29 2.48 -10.89
N LEU A 74 6.66 1.28 -11.38
CA LEU A 74 6.49 0.03 -10.61
C LEU A 74 7.40 -0.01 -9.39
N ALA A 75 8.64 0.46 -9.49
CA ALA A 75 9.57 0.54 -8.36
C ALA A 75 9.04 1.47 -7.25
N LEU A 76 8.48 2.64 -7.62
CA LEU A 76 7.81 3.53 -6.67
C LEU A 76 6.58 2.87 -6.03
N THR A 77 5.81 2.10 -6.80
CA THR A 77 4.64 1.38 -6.28
C THR A 77 5.06 0.30 -5.28
N VAL A 78 6.11 -0.46 -5.57
CA VAL A 78 6.69 -1.45 -4.64
C VAL A 78 7.12 -0.77 -3.34
N GLY A 79 7.87 0.35 -3.42
CA GLY A 79 8.32 1.08 -2.22
C GLY A 79 7.15 1.53 -1.34
N ARG A 80 6.08 2.10 -1.94
CA ARG A 80 4.89 2.53 -1.20
C ARG A 80 4.14 1.36 -0.55
N LEU A 81 4.07 0.20 -1.22
CA LEU A 81 3.42 -0.99 -0.66
C LEU A 81 4.24 -1.62 0.47
N ASP A 82 5.57 -1.57 0.40
CA ASP A 82 6.45 -1.99 1.49
C ASP A 82 6.24 -1.10 2.73
N GLU A 83 6.18 0.23 2.57
CA GLU A 83 5.87 1.16 3.66
C GLU A 83 4.47 0.92 4.26
N GLU A 84 3.47 0.63 3.42
CA GLU A 84 2.11 0.27 3.89
C GLU A 84 2.14 -1.00 4.74
N LEU A 85 2.87 -2.03 4.32
CA LEU A 85 3.02 -3.29 5.07
C LEU A 85 3.69 -3.07 6.43
N ASP A 86 4.79 -2.32 6.46
CA ASP A 86 5.49 -2.01 7.71
C ASP A 86 4.58 -1.24 8.68
N GLY A 87 3.80 -0.30 8.17
CA GLY A 87 2.82 0.44 8.96
C GLY A 87 1.71 -0.45 9.53
N LEU A 88 1.15 -1.36 8.74
CA LEU A 88 0.14 -2.32 9.18
C LEU A 88 0.70 -3.33 10.18
N ALA A 89 1.92 -3.83 9.97
CA ALA A 89 2.59 -4.74 10.88
C ALA A 89 2.87 -4.08 12.24
N SER A 90 3.30 -2.81 12.24
CA SER A 90 3.48 -2.03 13.46
C SER A 90 2.16 -1.84 14.22
N GLN A 91 1.07 -1.49 13.51
CA GLN A 91 -0.26 -1.36 14.12
C GLN A 91 -0.72 -2.69 14.74
N LYS A 92 -0.55 -3.82 14.02
CA LYS A 92 -0.90 -5.15 14.55
C LYS A 92 -0.10 -5.46 15.81
N HIS A 93 1.21 -5.23 15.79
CA HIS A 93 2.07 -5.45 16.95
C HIS A 93 1.65 -4.60 18.16
N ASP A 94 1.30 -3.33 17.95
CA ASP A 94 0.80 -2.47 19.02
C ASP A 94 -0.51 -3.00 19.62
N TRP A 95 -1.43 -3.48 18.78
CA TRP A 95 -2.68 -4.07 19.23
C TRP A 95 -2.47 -5.42 19.95
N GLU A 96 -1.49 -6.21 19.54
CA GLU A 96 -1.12 -7.46 20.24
C GLU A 96 -0.58 -7.20 21.65
N ARG A 97 0.14 -6.09 21.83
CA ARG A 97 0.71 -5.69 23.12
C ARG A 97 -0.28 -5.00 24.05
N ARG A 98 -1.32 -4.37 23.52
CA ARG A 98 -2.37 -3.75 24.34
C ARG A 98 -3.18 -4.81 25.03
N THR A 99 -3.43 -4.60 26.33
CA THR A 99 -4.27 -5.50 27.13
C THR A 99 -5.73 -5.33 26.76
N ASP A 100 -6.19 -4.07 26.60
CA ASP A 100 -7.57 -3.70 26.28
C ASP A 100 -7.62 -2.49 25.33
N PRO A 101 -8.67 -2.37 24.48
CA PRO A 101 -8.94 -1.16 23.75
C PRO A 101 -9.32 -0.02 24.71
N GLU A 102 -8.85 1.19 24.39
CA GLU A 102 -9.10 2.40 25.17
C GLU A 102 -9.80 3.46 24.31
N PRO A 103 -10.74 4.22 24.88
CA PRO A 103 -11.31 5.38 24.21
C PRO A 103 -10.24 6.40 23.79
N PRO A 104 -10.49 7.21 22.76
CA PRO A 104 -9.57 8.26 22.34
C PRO A 104 -9.26 9.22 23.49
N VAL A 105 -7.96 9.47 23.73
CA VAL A 105 -7.52 10.40 24.77
C VAL A 105 -7.94 11.84 24.41
N PRO A 106 -8.69 12.55 25.27
CA PRO A 106 -9.03 13.94 25.01
C PRO A 106 -7.78 14.82 24.88
N ARG A 107 -7.77 15.70 23.88
CA ARG A 107 -6.61 16.60 23.61
C ARG A 107 -6.23 17.53 24.76
N TYR A 108 -7.13 17.82 25.66
CA TYR A 108 -6.90 18.68 26.83
C TYR A 108 -6.28 17.95 28.00
N ARG A 109 -6.26 16.62 28.02
CA ARG A 109 -5.55 15.83 29.03
C ARG A 109 -4.05 15.86 28.75
N VAL A 110 -3.27 16.39 29.66
CA VAL A 110 -1.84 16.67 29.44
C VAL A 110 -0.90 15.76 30.21
N ALA A 111 -1.41 14.97 31.15
CA ALA A 111 -0.60 14.07 31.97
C ALA A 111 -1.20 12.66 32.03
N GLU A 112 -0.34 11.68 32.26
CA GLU A 112 -0.73 10.31 32.50
C GLU A 112 -1.40 10.16 33.87
N ARG A 113 -2.36 9.26 33.94
CA ARG A 113 -3.08 8.88 35.18
C ARG A 113 -2.22 7.96 36.01
N ALA A 114 -2.06 8.27 37.29
CA ALA A 114 -1.25 7.47 38.20
C ALA A 114 -1.94 6.12 38.52
N PRO A 115 -1.27 4.97 38.35
CA PRO A 115 -1.83 3.67 38.67
C PRO A 115 -2.28 3.59 40.15
N GLY A 116 -3.42 2.94 40.40
CA GLY A 116 -3.94 2.71 41.75
C GLY A 116 -4.61 3.92 42.41
N THR A 117 -4.64 5.10 41.76
CA THR A 117 -5.32 6.29 42.30
C THR A 117 -6.78 6.40 41.86
N GLY A 118 -7.25 5.50 41.02
CA GLY A 118 -8.56 5.47 40.44
C GLY A 118 -8.61 4.67 39.15
N ALA A 119 -9.69 4.79 38.41
CA ALA A 119 -9.84 4.22 37.06
C ALA A 119 -10.83 5.04 36.22
N PRO A 120 -10.74 4.95 34.86
CA PRO A 120 -11.76 5.53 34.00
C PRO A 120 -13.07 4.76 34.12
N PHE A 121 -14.20 5.45 33.96
CA PHE A 121 -15.52 4.87 34.18
C PHE A 121 -15.76 3.59 33.39
N TYR A 122 -15.36 3.49 32.11
CA TYR A 122 -15.56 2.31 31.27
C TYR A 122 -14.89 1.04 31.82
N GLN A 123 -13.85 1.16 32.63
CA GLN A 123 -13.16 0.03 33.27
C GLN A 123 -13.81 -0.41 34.58
N LEU A 124 -14.74 0.39 35.10
CA LEU A 124 -15.40 0.16 36.39
C LEU A 124 -16.77 -0.52 36.26
N VAL A 125 -17.26 -0.70 35.03
CA VAL A 125 -18.62 -1.17 34.77
C VAL A 125 -18.66 -2.25 33.69
N ASP A 126 -19.67 -3.13 33.77
CA ASP A 126 -20.08 -4.08 32.73
C ASP A 126 -21.54 -3.85 32.38
N PHE A 127 -21.93 -4.20 31.14
CA PHE A 127 -23.34 -4.25 30.75
C PHE A 127 -24.09 -5.35 31.51
N LEU A 128 -25.36 -5.12 31.78
CA LEU A 128 -26.27 -6.19 32.17
C LEU A 128 -26.56 -7.12 30.99
N ASP A 129 -26.84 -8.39 31.28
CA ASP A 129 -26.91 -9.45 30.25
C ASP A 129 -28.20 -9.35 29.38
N ASP A 130 -29.20 -8.61 29.81
CA ASP A 130 -30.49 -8.43 29.13
C ASP A 130 -30.49 -7.29 28.07
N LEU A 131 -29.41 -6.54 27.94
CA LEU A 131 -29.30 -5.49 26.95
C LEU A 131 -28.99 -6.03 25.56
N SER A 132 -29.75 -5.60 24.57
CA SER A 132 -29.44 -5.89 23.17
C SER A 132 -28.14 -5.20 22.72
N PRO A 133 -27.44 -5.74 21.70
CA PRO A 133 -26.22 -5.11 21.17
C PRO A 133 -26.44 -3.66 20.74
N ALA A 134 -27.61 -3.33 20.18
CA ALA A 134 -27.95 -1.96 19.77
C ALA A 134 -28.11 -1.00 20.97
N GLN A 135 -28.67 -1.49 22.08
CA GLN A 135 -28.78 -0.70 23.32
C GLN A 135 -27.41 -0.50 23.98
N GLN A 136 -26.54 -1.53 23.97
CA GLN A 136 -25.16 -1.42 24.45
C GLN A 136 -24.39 -0.37 23.65
N ALA A 137 -24.44 -0.46 22.31
CA ALA A 137 -23.77 0.49 21.41
C ALA A 137 -24.28 1.93 21.57
N GLY A 138 -25.59 2.11 21.64
CA GLY A 138 -26.17 3.43 21.82
C GLY A 138 -25.88 4.05 23.19
N LEU A 139 -25.97 3.24 24.28
CA LEU A 139 -25.62 3.72 25.62
C LEU A 139 -24.14 4.09 25.70
N GLU A 140 -23.24 3.27 25.17
CA GLU A 140 -21.81 3.58 25.13
C GLU A 140 -21.54 4.86 24.31
N ALA A 141 -22.21 5.03 23.17
CA ALA A 141 -22.10 6.23 22.35
C ALA A 141 -22.53 7.50 23.11
N ALA A 142 -23.62 7.44 23.89
CA ALA A 142 -24.09 8.55 24.73
C ALA A 142 -23.07 8.88 25.84
N LEU A 143 -22.53 7.87 26.50
CA LEU A 143 -21.51 8.03 27.54
C LEU A 143 -20.22 8.61 26.99
N GLU A 144 -19.79 8.18 25.79
CA GLU A 144 -18.59 8.67 25.11
C GLU A 144 -18.76 10.15 24.73
N ALA A 145 -19.81 10.49 24.00
CA ALA A 145 -20.04 11.85 23.54
C ALA A 145 -20.39 12.83 24.68
N GLY A 146 -20.98 12.33 25.78
CA GLY A 146 -21.18 13.10 27.01
C GLY A 146 -19.92 13.28 27.86
N GLY A 147 -18.78 12.67 27.47
CA GLY A 147 -17.53 12.74 28.19
C GLY A 147 -17.51 11.95 29.52
N ILE A 148 -18.48 11.08 29.72
CA ILE A 148 -18.59 10.23 30.93
C ILE A 148 -17.73 8.97 30.79
N LEU A 149 -17.64 8.40 29.61
CA LEU A 149 -17.02 7.09 29.36
C LEU A 149 -15.56 7.02 29.84
N ASP A 150 -14.74 7.99 29.48
CA ASP A 150 -13.31 8.09 29.90
C ASP A 150 -13.11 8.98 31.16
N ALA A 151 -14.19 9.46 31.79
CA ALA A 151 -14.08 10.28 32.98
C ALA A 151 -13.44 9.49 34.13
N TRP A 152 -12.55 10.13 34.87
CA TRP A 152 -11.79 9.54 35.95
C TRP A 152 -12.60 9.45 37.25
N VAL A 153 -12.61 8.30 37.82
CA VAL A 153 -13.18 8.04 39.15
C VAL A 153 -12.01 7.85 40.11
N GLY A 154 -11.80 8.82 41.00
CA GLY A 154 -10.73 8.77 41.99
C GLY A 154 -11.04 7.79 43.13
N ALA A 155 -10.03 7.09 43.62
CA ALA A 155 -10.08 6.37 44.87
C ALA A 155 -10.41 7.36 46.02
N ASP A 156 -11.23 6.97 46.96
CA ASP A 156 -11.63 7.79 48.12
C ASP A 156 -12.24 9.17 47.79
N GLY A 157 -12.74 9.36 46.60
CA GLY A 157 -13.31 10.64 46.13
C GLY A 157 -12.27 11.77 46.03
N ALA A 158 -10.98 11.45 46.01
CA ALA A 158 -9.91 12.41 45.90
C ALA A 158 -10.03 13.29 44.67
N LEU A 159 -9.68 14.54 44.81
CA LEU A 159 -9.49 15.48 43.69
C LEU A 159 -8.28 15.02 42.89
N VAL A 160 -8.45 14.83 41.58
CA VAL A 160 -7.31 14.65 40.69
C VAL A 160 -6.51 15.99 40.68
N ASP A 161 -5.19 15.84 40.61
CA ASP A 161 -4.28 16.98 40.50
C ASP A 161 -4.75 17.93 39.36
N PRO A 162 -4.93 19.22 39.63
CA PRO A 162 -5.29 20.18 38.59
C PRO A 162 -4.33 20.20 37.39
N GLY A 163 -3.11 19.68 37.55
CA GLY A 163 -2.11 19.54 36.51
C GLY A 163 -2.53 18.55 35.39
N THR A 164 -3.35 17.56 35.69
CA THR A 164 -3.77 16.55 34.70
C THR A 164 -4.79 17.05 33.69
N ARG A 165 -5.58 18.08 34.05
CA ARG A 165 -6.72 18.59 33.24
C ARG A 165 -7.69 17.48 32.83
N ASP A 166 -7.95 16.55 33.72
CA ASP A 166 -8.85 15.41 33.46
C ASP A 166 -10.30 15.74 33.77
N THR A 167 -11.23 15.01 33.15
CA THR A 167 -12.65 15.04 33.50
C THR A 167 -12.87 14.11 34.67
N LEU A 168 -13.49 14.62 35.75
CA LEU A 168 -13.75 13.86 36.94
C LEU A 168 -15.22 13.47 37.05
N LEU A 169 -15.46 12.22 37.39
CA LEU A 169 -16.77 11.72 37.75
C LEU A 169 -16.85 11.52 39.27
N ARG A 170 -17.82 12.19 39.90
CA ARG A 170 -18.06 12.11 41.36
C ARG A 170 -19.45 11.58 41.64
N PRO A 171 -19.62 10.81 42.72
CA PRO A 171 -20.93 10.42 43.16
C PRO A 171 -21.79 11.67 43.45
N GLY A 172 -22.96 11.71 42.81
CA GLY A 172 -24.01 12.70 43.10
C GLY A 172 -25.03 12.16 44.09
N SER A 173 -26.12 12.93 44.31
CA SER A 173 -27.26 12.41 45.07
C SER A 173 -27.94 11.33 44.24
N ALA A 174 -28.19 10.16 44.85
CA ALA A 174 -28.92 9.07 44.22
C ALA A 174 -30.32 9.51 43.81
N LEU A 175 -30.69 9.24 42.56
CA LEU A 175 -32.04 9.50 42.07
C LEU A 175 -32.96 8.33 42.41
N LEU A 176 -33.75 8.49 43.46
CA LEU A 176 -34.54 7.38 44.05
C LEU A 176 -35.77 6.98 43.23
N ASN A 177 -36.23 7.87 42.31
CA ASN A 177 -37.51 7.70 41.60
C ASN A 177 -37.41 7.78 40.08
N ALA A 178 -36.21 7.72 39.50
CA ALA A 178 -35.99 7.71 38.04
C ALA A 178 -35.14 6.51 37.62
N PRO A 179 -35.40 5.94 36.44
CA PRO A 179 -34.47 4.97 35.86
C PRO A 179 -33.07 5.57 35.79
N ASN A 180 -32.08 4.82 36.16
CA ASN A 180 -30.69 5.27 36.20
C ASN A 180 -29.75 4.21 35.60
N LEU A 181 -28.48 4.54 35.46
CA LEU A 181 -27.49 3.63 34.84
C LEU A 181 -27.40 2.26 35.51
N ALA A 182 -27.78 2.10 36.77
CA ALA A 182 -27.79 0.79 37.44
C ALA A 182 -28.82 -0.19 36.84
N SER A 183 -29.78 0.29 36.02
CA SER A 183 -30.68 -0.57 35.26
C SER A 183 -30.09 -1.12 33.94
N ALA A 184 -28.89 -0.66 33.57
CA ALA A 184 -28.20 -1.08 32.37
C ALA A 184 -26.77 -1.57 32.64
N LEU A 185 -26.14 -1.09 33.70
CA LEU A 185 -24.74 -1.34 34.03
C LEU A 185 -24.61 -1.89 35.45
N ARG A 186 -23.67 -2.81 35.64
CA ARG A 186 -23.26 -3.33 36.95
C ARG A 186 -21.83 -2.90 37.28
N PRO A 187 -21.52 -2.70 38.59
CA PRO A 187 -20.15 -2.48 39.03
C PRO A 187 -19.23 -3.65 38.69
N ALA A 188 -18.07 -3.37 38.10
CA ALA A 188 -17.04 -4.35 37.78
C ALA A 188 -15.64 -3.75 37.96
N PRO A 189 -15.30 -3.10 39.09
CA PRO A 189 -14.01 -2.51 39.32
C PRO A 189 -12.91 -3.58 39.34
N GLN A 190 -11.79 -3.32 38.65
CA GLN A 190 -10.66 -4.23 38.63
C GLN A 190 -9.88 -4.17 39.95
N PRO A 191 -9.31 -5.32 40.41
CA PRO A 191 -8.48 -5.36 41.63
C PRO A 191 -7.31 -4.37 41.50
N GLY A 192 -7.08 -3.58 42.57
CA GLY A 192 -5.97 -2.64 42.63
C GLY A 192 -6.21 -1.24 42.03
N CYS A 193 -7.38 -0.98 41.44
CA CYS A 193 -7.71 0.36 40.93
C CYS A 193 -8.02 1.39 42.03
N GLY A 194 -8.20 0.95 43.27
CA GLY A 194 -8.53 1.80 44.42
C GLY A 194 -10.01 2.21 44.49
N VAL A 195 -10.83 1.91 43.51
CA VAL A 195 -12.26 2.20 43.49
C VAL A 195 -13.07 1.00 43.95
N THR A 196 -14.04 1.22 44.82
CA THR A 196 -14.89 0.16 45.35
C THR A 196 -16.19 0.00 44.54
N SER A 197 -16.78 -1.21 44.52
CA SER A 197 -18.08 -1.46 43.91
C SER A 197 -19.16 -0.50 44.44
N ARG A 198 -19.08 -0.18 45.76
CA ARG A 198 -20.05 0.75 46.37
C ARG A 198 -19.97 2.16 45.80
N GLN A 199 -18.75 2.66 45.51
CA GLN A 199 -18.59 3.97 44.83
C GLN A 199 -19.19 3.92 43.44
N VAL A 200 -18.95 2.87 42.67
CA VAL A 200 -19.54 2.69 41.32
C VAL A 200 -21.07 2.63 41.38
N GLU A 201 -21.64 1.89 42.33
CA GLU A 201 -23.11 1.87 42.55
C GLU A 201 -23.70 3.25 42.76
N LEU A 202 -23.04 4.09 43.57
CA LEU A 202 -23.48 5.48 43.82
C LEU A 202 -23.37 6.36 42.55
N LEU A 203 -22.36 6.13 41.74
CA LEU A 203 -22.22 6.82 40.42
C LEU A 203 -23.34 6.41 39.48
N LEU A 204 -23.58 5.11 39.33
CA LEU A 204 -24.66 4.58 38.47
C LEU A 204 -26.03 5.08 38.90
N ALA A 205 -26.31 5.18 40.22
CA ALA A 205 -27.56 5.67 40.76
C ALA A 205 -27.73 7.20 40.57
N ALA A 206 -26.68 7.95 40.26
CA ALA A 206 -26.75 9.41 40.10
C ALA A 206 -26.97 9.90 38.68
N ILE A 207 -26.88 9.01 37.68
CA ILE A 207 -27.05 9.37 36.25
C ILE A 207 -28.33 8.76 35.72
N VAL A 208 -29.25 9.63 35.24
CA VAL A 208 -30.53 9.18 34.66
C VAL A 208 -30.26 8.43 33.34
N LEU A 209 -30.90 7.28 33.20
CA LEU A 209 -31.04 6.56 31.95
C LEU A 209 -32.52 6.67 31.51
N ALA A 210 -32.79 7.54 30.55
CA ALA A 210 -34.15 7.77 30.09
C ALA A 210 -34.47 6.90 28.85
N PRO A 211 -35.73 6.43 28.72
CA PRO A 211 -36.22 5.89 27.46
C PRO A 211 -36.28 7.00 26.39
N VAL A 212 -36.08 6.62 25.13
CA VAL A 212 -35.97 7.56 23.98
C VAL A 212 -37.22 8.47 23.82
N GLU A 213 -38.34 8.00 24.30
CA GLU A 213 -39.64 8.69 24.16
C GLU A 213 -39.87 9.79 25.22
N GLU A 214 -39.07 9.83 26.26
CA GLU A 214 -39.20 10.84 27.33
C GLU A 214 -38.14 11.95 27.17
N THR A 215 -38.60 13.15 26.88
CA THR A 215 -37.72 14.33 26.95
C THR A 215 -37.47 14.67 28.42
N SER A 216 -36.43 14.11 28.99
CA SER A 216 -36.02 14.44 30.34
C SER A 216 -35.64 15.91 30.45
N THR A 217 -36.14 16.59 31.48
CA THR A 217 -35.70 17.96 31.86
C THR A 217 -34.41 17.92 32.67
N HIS A 218 -33.94 16.75 33.05
CA HIS A 218 -32.74 16.52 33.88
C HIS A 218 -31.56 15.99 33.02
N ASP A 219 -30.40 16.00 33.58
CA ASP A 219 -29.22 15.34 33.00
C ASP A 219 -29.48 13.87 32.78
N ALA A 220 -29.39 13.39 31.55
CA ALA A 220 -29.73 12.04 31.16
C ALA A 220 -28.90 11.52 29.99
N VAL A 221 -28.69 10.21 29.95
CA VAL A 221 -28.23 9.48 28.78
C VAL A 221 -29.33 8.54 28.29
N TYR A 222 -29.30 8.18 26.99
CA TYR A 222 -30.32 7.39 26.33
C TYR A 222 -29.72 6.22 25.58
N TYR A 223 -30.52 5.17 25.34
CA TYR A 223 -30.09 3.99 24.59
C TYR A 223 -29.84 4.22 23.09
N ASP A 224 -30.25 5.36 22.54
CA ASP A 224 -30.12 5.72 21.14
C ASP A 224 -28.88 6.58 20.83
N GLY A 225 -28.02 6.78 21.81
CA GLY A 225 -26.83 7.63 21.70
C GLY A 225 -27.07 9.10 22.02
N THR A 226 -28.29 9.48 22.36
CA THR A 226 -28.63 10.83 22.83
C THR A 226 -28.15 11.05 24.27
N TRP A 227 -27.69 12.24 24.58
CA TRP A 227 -27.27 12.66 25.92
C TRP A 227 -27.60 14.12 26.17
N ARG A 228 -27.77 14.44 27.45
CA ARG A 228 -27.97 15.79 27.94
C ARG A 228 -27.29 15.96 29.29
N LEU A 229 -26.45 17.01 29.40
CA LEU A 229 -25.74 17.37 30.63
C LEU A 229 -25.81 18.90 30.82
N GLY A 230 -26.60 19.33 31.77
CA GLY A 230 -26.90 20.75 31.97
C GLY A 230 -27.56 21.36 30.74
N ILE A 231 -26.90 22.36 30.19
CA ILE A 231 -27.38 23.07 28.95
C ILE A 231 -26.83 22.40 27.66
N LEU A 232 -25.96 21.42 27.80
CA LEU A 232 -25.39 20.69 26.65
C LEU A 232 -26.25 19.47 26.31
N SER A 233 -26.47 19.24 25.06
CA SER A 233 -27.07 18.01 24.56
C SER A 233 -26.52 17.64 23.21
N GLY A 234 -26.54 16.36 22.91
CA GLY A 234 -26.03 15.83 21.64
C GLY A 234 -26.49 14.41 21.38
N ARG A 235 -26.10 13.88 20.25
CA ARG A 235 -26.34 12.51 19.88
C ARG A 235 -25.11 11.95 19.16
N HIS A 236 -24.70 10.76 19.52
CA HIS A 236 -23.65 10.01 18.86
C HIS A 236 -24.16 8.63 18.49
N HIS A 237 -23.60 8.03 17.43
CA HIS A 237 -23.99 6.70 16.96
C HIS A 237 -22.77 5.81 16.82
N LYS A 238 -22.89 4.60 17.37
CA LYS A 238 -21.94 3.49 17.19
C LYS A 238 -22.69 2.29 16.67
N SER A 239 -22.05 1.49 15.81
CA SER A 239 -22.60 0.20 15.35
C SER A 239 -22.51 -0.86 16.44
N ASP A 240 -21.45 -0.79 17.25
CA ASP A 240 -21.13 -1.76 18.30
C ASP A 240 -20.56 -1.05 19.52
N ALA A 241 -20.74 -1.65 20.71
CA ALA A 241 -20.00 -1.27 21.90
C ALA A 241 -18.55 -1.78 21.79
N GLU A 242 -17.59 -1.01 22.32
CA GLU A 242 -16.16 -1.27 22.15
C GLU A 242 -15.39 -1.30 23.48
N TYR A 243 -15.85 -0.55 24.50
CA TYR A 243 -15.06 -0.25 25.69
C TYR A 243 -15.67 -0.75 26.98
N VAL A 244 -16.98 -0.72 27.11
CA VAL A 244 -17.68 -1.12 28.34
C VAL A 244 -17.75 -2.63 28.45
N GLY A 245 -17.15 -3.18 29.51
CA GLY A 245 -17.13 -4.61 29.78
C GLY A 245 -15.92 -5.37 29.21
N ALA A 246 -15.35 -6.27 30.02
CA ALA A 246 -14.16 -7.03 29.64
C ALA A 246 -14.38 -7.92 28.40
N ALA A 247 -15.58 -8.53 28.30
CA ALA A 247 -15.91 -9.39 27.17
C ALA A 247 -16.03 -8.56 25.86
N VAL A 248 -16.62 -7.36 25.91
CA VAL A 248 -16.74 -6.45 24.78
C VAL A 248 -15.37 -5.98 24.31
N ARG A 249 -14.49 -5.59 25.24
CA ARG A 249 -13.12 -5.18 24.91
C ARG A 249 -12.33 -6.31 24.25
N ALA A 250 -12.47 -7.55 24.76
CA ALA A 250 -11.81 -8.71 24.16
C ALA A 250 -12.32 -9.01 22.75
N GLU A 251 -13.63 -8.84 22.50
CA GLU A 251 -14.22 -9.01 21.17
C GLU A 251 -13.76 -7.91 20.21
N THR A 252 -13.76 -6.66 20.65
CA THR A 252 -13.26 -5.52 19.87
C THR A 252 -11.80 -5.73 19.47
N ARG A 253 -10.96 -6.16 20.43
CA ARG A 253 -9.55 -6.49 20.14
C ARG A 253 -9.43 -7.59 19.09
N ARG A 254 -10.20 -8.67 19.20
CA ARG A 254 -10.21 -9.74 18.19
C ARG A 254 -10.61 -9.25 16.81
N ARG A 255 -11.67 -8.43 16.73
CA ARG A 255 -12.17 -7.86 15.48
C ARG A 255 -11.13 -6.97 14.81
N VAL A 256 -10.47 -6.09 15.56
CA VAL A 256 -9.41 -5.22 15.05
C VAL A 256 -8.21 -6.01 14.54
N LEU A 257 -7.75 -7.00 15.32
CA LEU A 257 -6.63 -7.85 14.90
C LEU A 257 -6.97 -8.65 13.64
N ALA A 258 -8.16 -9.24 13.55
CA ALA A 258 -8.61 -9.94 12.33
C ALA A 258 -8.67 -9.00 11.11
N GLY A 259 -9.18 -7.78 11.28
CA GLY A 259 -9.20 -6.77 10.21
C GLY A 259 -7.79 -6.34 9.78
N LEU A 260 -6.84 -6.23 10.70
CA LEU A 260 -5.44 -5.93 10.37
C LEU A 260 -4.77 -7.11 9.64
N GLU A 261 -5.05 -8.35 10.03
CA GLU A 261 -4.55 -9.55 9.35
C GLU A 261 -5.07 -9.66 7.91
N GLU A 262 -6.35 -9.37 7.70
CA GLU A 262 -6.91 -9.33 6.35
C GLU A 262 -6.25 -8.25 5.48
N ARG A 263 -6.07 -7.04 6.04
CA ARG A 263 -5.40 -5.94 5.32
C ARG A 263 -3.94 -6.24 5.01
N LEU A 264 -3.21 -6.89 5.93
CA LEU A 264 -1.84 -7.36 5.70
C LEU A 264 -1.80 -8.35 4.54
N ALA A 265 -2.66 -9.37 4.54
CA ALA A 265 -2.72 -10.37 3.48
C ALA A 265 -3.02 -9.73 2.10
N GLN A 266 -3.94 -8.76 2.05
CA GLN A 266 -4.26 -8.01 0.83
C GLN A 266 -3.07 -7.16 0.35
N ALA A 267 -2.36 -6.50 1.26
CA ALA A 267 -1.18 -5.69 0.93
C ALA A 267 -0.02 -6.58 0.44
N GLU A 268 0.23 -7.72 1.07
CA GLU A 268 1.22 -8.72 0.64
C GLU A 268 0.92 -9.24 -0.77
N GLN A 269 -0.34 -9.54 -1.08
CA GLN A 269 -0.74 -9.98 -2.42
C GLN A 269 -0.50 -8.90 -3.47
N ARG A 270 -0.84 -7.63 -3.17
CA ARG A 270 -0.59 -6.50 -4.07
C ARG A 270 0.91 -6.28 -4.29
N LEU A 271 1.71 -6.38 -3.24
CA LEU A 271 3.15 -6.26 -3.31
C LEU A 271 3.78 -7.37 -4.16
N ALA A 272 3.34 -8.62 -3.97
CA ALA A 272 3.81 -9.75 -4.79
C ALA A 272 3.50 -9.54 -6.27
N GLY A 273 2.30 -9.05 -6.61
CA GLY A 273 1.93 -8.68 -7.97
C GLY A 273 2.81 -7.58 -8.56
N ALA A 274 2.99 -6.48 -7.81
CA ALA A 274 3.83 -5.36 -8.25
C ALA A 274 5.31 -5.76 -8.44
N ARG A 275 5.85 -6.60 -7.56
CA ARG A 275 7.22 -7.15 -7.69
C ARG A 275 7.36 -8.06 -8.91
N HIS A 276 6.33 -8.85 -9.21
CA HIS A 276 6.31 -9.69 -10.41
C HIS A 276 6.33 -8.84 -11.69
N GLU A 277 5.46 -7.83 -11.78
CA GLU A 277 5.42 -6.91 -12.91
C GLU A 277 6.74 -6.12 -13.07
N LEU A 278 7.35 -5.70 -11.97
CA LEU A 278 8.66 -5.04 -11.98
C LEU A 278 9.75 -5.97 -12.52
N ALA A 279 9.75 -7.24 -12.07
CA ALA A 279 10.71 -8.24 -12.56
C ALA A 279 10.54 -8.52 -14.06
N GLU A 280 9.31 -8.56 -14.57
CA GLU A 280 9.04 -8.67 -16.00
C GLU A 280 9.52 -7.44 -16.79
N ALA A 281 9.24 -6.23 -16.29
CA ALA A 281 9.71 -5.00 -16.91
C ALA A 281 11.25 -4.93 -16.95
N ASP A 282 11.91 -5.32 -15.86
CA ASP A 282 13.37 -5.43 -15.79
C ASP A 282 13.93 -6.48 -16.77
N ALA A 283 13.25 -7.61 -16.91
CA ALA A 283 13.65 -8.64 -17.86
C ALA A 283 13.56 -8.13 -19.32
N ARG A 284 12.44 -7.46 -19.65
CA ARG A 284 12.25 -6.85 -20.98
C ARG A 284 13.28 -5.75 -21.26
N HIS A 285 13.56 -4.89 -20.28
CA HIS A 285 14.56 -3.83 -20.43
C HIS A 285 15.96 -4.42 -20.65
N ARG A 286 16.37 -5.44 -19.88
CA ARG A 286 17.65 -6.15 -20.11
C ARG A 286 17.69 -6.79 -21.48
N ALA A 287 16.62 -7.41 -21.92
CA ALA A 287 16.53 -8.05 -23.21
C ALA A 287 16.64 -7.05 -24.37
N LEU A 288 16.03 -5.86 -24.25
CA LEU A 288 16.19 -4.76 -25.20
C LEU A 288 17.66 -4.31 -25.29
N ARG A 289 18.31 -4.11 -24.16
CA ARG A 289 19.75 -3.74 -24.11
C ARG A 289 20.65 -4.78 -24.79
N LEU A 290 20.37 -6.05 -24.55
CA LEU A 290 21.11 -7.14 -25.21
C LEU A 290 20.85 -7.18 -26.72
N ALA A 291 19.62 -6.89 -27.17
CA ALA A 291 19.30 -6.78 -28.59
C ALA A 291 20.06 -5.61 -29.25
N GLU A 292 20.09 -4.45 -28.60
CA GLU A 292 20.88 -3.28 -29.06
C GLU A 292 22.39 -3.60 -29.18
N GLN A 293 22.95 -4.24 -28.16
CA GLN A 293 24.36 -4.64 -28.17
C GLN A 293 24.67 -5.69 -29.21
N GLY A 294 23.70 -6.55 -29.52
CA GLY A 294 23.82 -7.62 -30.52
C GLY A 294 23.55 -7.17 -31.96
N PHE A 295 23.40 -5.85 -32.20
CA PHE A 295 23.19 -5.35 -33.57
C PHE A 295 24.41 -5.71 -34.46
N PRO A 296 24.17 -6.30 -35.64
CA PRO A 296 25.25 -6.66 -36.54
C PRO A 296 25.97 -5.40 -37.05
N ARG A 297 27.24 -5.27 -36.72
CA ARG A 297 28.10 -4.17 -37.21
C ARG A 297 29.03 -4.73 -38.28
N ALA A 298 29.04 -4.14 -39.46
CA ALA A 298 29.84 -4.61 -40.60
C ALA A 298 31.35 -4.30 -40.46
N ARG A 299 31.81 -3.77 -39.31
CA ARG A 299 33.27 -3.52 -39.11
C ARG A 299 34.12 -4.72 -39.48
N GLY A 300 33.74 -5.93 -39.10
CA GLY A 300 34.44 -7.17 -39.46
C GLY A 300 34.40 -7.48 -40.94
N LEU A 301 33.31 -7.11 -41.62
CA LEU A 301 33.16 -7.25 -43.08
C LEU A 301 33.99 -6.25 -43.82
N ALA A 302 34.03 -4.98 -43.39
CA ALA A 302 34.88 -3.92 -43.96
C ALA A 302 36.35 -4.26 -43.82
N ASP A 303 36.79 -4.80 -42.67
CA ASP A 303 38.15 -5.28 -42.42
C ASP A 303 38.49 -6.50 -43.27
N ALA A 304 37.57 -7.41 -43.51
CA ALA A 304 37.77 -8.56 -44.41
C ALA A 304 37.81 -8.08 -45.87
N TRP A 305 36.94 -7.17 -46.26
CA TRP A 305 36.94 -6.60 -47.61
C TRP A 305 38.21 -5.83 -47.93
N SER A 306 38.68 -4.98 -47.01
CA SER A 306 39.95 -4.23 -47.23
C SER A 306 41.15 -5.14 -47.37
N ARG A 307 41.12 -6.37 -46.85
CA ARG A 307 42.17 -7.40 -47.00
C ARG A 307 42.08 -8.11 -48.34
N THR A 308 40.91 -8.29 -48.92
CA THR A 308 40.72 -9.01 -50.19
C THR A 308 40.77 -8.09 -51.43
N GLU A 309 40.48 -6.79 -51.27
CA GLU A 309 40.48 -5.79 -52.38
C GLU A 309 41.84 -5.73 -53.16
N PRO A 310 43.02 -5.74 -52.48
CA PRO A 310 44.29 -5.72 -53.18
C PRO A 310 44.52 -6.97 -54.07
N ASP A 311 44.10 -8.14 -53.54
CA ASP A 311 44.26 -9.41 -54.27
C ASP A 311 43.35 -9.51 -55.47
N GLU A 312 42.15 -9.01 -55.36
CA GLU A 312 41.21 -8.94 -56.49
C GLU A 312 41.65 -7.93 -57.59
N ARG A 313 42.21 -6.79 -57.19
CA ARG A 313 42.76 -5.82 -58.13
C ARG A 313 43.90 -6.47 -58.93
N ARG A 314 44.73 -7.23 -58.24
CA ARG A 314 45.85 -7.95 -58.86
C ARG A 314 45.37 -9.07 -59.79
N LEU A 315 44.31 -9.76 -59.41
CA LEU A 315 43.67 -10.81 -60.23
C LEU A 315 43.08 -10.20 -61.52
N ARG A 316 42.43 -9.08 -61.45
CA ARG A 316 41.88 -8.32 -62.62
C ARG A 316 42.99 -7.88 -63.58
N GLU A 317 44.12 -7.38 -63.04
CA GLU A 317 45.28 -6.98 -63.83
C GLU A 317 45.92 -8.18 -64.56
N LEU A 318 46.04 -9.30 -63.85
CA LEU A 318 46.56 -10.52 -64.41
C LEU A 318 45.63 -11.11 -65.49
N THR A 319 44.34 -11.07 -65.28
CA THR A 319 43.35 -11.55 -66.24
C THR A 319 43.32 -10.66 -67.48
N ALA A 320 43.41 -9.33 -67.31
CA ALA A 320 43.52 -8.40 -68.44
C ALA A 320 44.79 -8.60 -69.28
N LYS A 321 45.90 -8.86 -68.57
CA LYS A 321 47.18 -9.18 -69.26
C LYS A 321 47.11 -10.50 -70.02
N ALA A 322 46.48 -11.55 -69.43
CA ALA A 322 46.32 -12.83 -70.06
C ALA A 322 45.40 -12.76 -71.31
N THR A 323 44.27 -12.04 -71.21
CA THR A 323 43.38 -11.80 -72.36
C THR A 323 44.02 -10.93 -73.45
N GLY A 324 44.84 -9.96 -73.05
CA GLY A 324 45.62 -9.18 -74.00
C GLY A 324 46.70 -9.97 -74.75
N ALA A 325 47.36 -10.89 -74.00
CA ALA A 325 48.35 -11.78 -74.62
C ALA A 325 47.73 -12.82 -75.55
N ALA A 326 46.54 -13.35 -75.20
CA ALA A 326 45.81 -14.27 -76.06
C ALA A 326 45.37 -13.67 -77.39
N ARG A 327 45.03 -12.36 -77.40
CA ARG A 327 44.67 -11.63 -78.62
C ARG A 327 45.83 -11.25 -79.55
N LEU A 328 47.04 -11.35 -79.03
CA LEU A 328 48.28 -11.08 -79.82
C LEU A 328 48.86 -12.37 -80.44
N THR A 329 48.32 -13.53 -80.12
CA THR A 329 48.69 -14.85 -80.62
C THR A 329 47.71 -15.43 -81.67
N GLU A 330 46.60 -14.73 -81.94
CA GLU A 330 45.71 -14.95 -83.10
C GLU A 330 46.10 -13.99 -84.23
#